data_d78965a68255b9a15aa532e653ac89bb
#
_entry.id   d78965a68255b9a15aa532e653ac89bb
#
_cell.length_a   1.000
_cell.length_b   1.000
_cell.length_c   1.000
_cell.angle_alpha   90.00
_cell.angle_beta   90.00
_cell.angle_gamma   90.00
#
_symmetry.space_group_name_H-M   'P 1'
#
loop_
_entity.id
_entity.type
_entity.pdbx_description
1 polymer ?
#
loop_
_entity_poly.entity_id
_entity_poly.type
_entity_poly.pdbx_seq_one_letter_code
_entity_poly.pdbx_strand_id
1 'polypeptide(L)'
;MIKKVIRKATVANQLVPVTCGTSYKNKGVQKLLDAIVDYMPSPLDIPAIKGTNPKTDEEEDRHPSDDAPFSALAFKIMTDPYVGRL
;
A
#
# COMPACT_ATOMS: atom_id res chain seq x y z
N MET A 1 2.43 12.94 -19.23
CA MET A 1 3.38 13.79 -18.50
C MET A 1 2.84 14.25 -17.15
N ILE A 2 1.64 14.84 -17.09
CA ILE A 2 1.03 15.30 -15.84
C ILE A 2 0.89 14.15 -14.82
N LYS A 3 0.42 13.00 -15.24
CA LYS A 3 0.26 11.82 -14.37
C LYS A 3 1.57 11.35 -13.76
N LYS A 4 2.66 11.39 -14.52
CA LYS A 4 3.99 11.00 -14.02
C LYS A 4 4.47 11.93 -12.91
N VAL A 5 4.26 13.23 -13.07
CA VAL A 5 4.67 14.23 -12.08
C VAL A 5 3.84 14.07 -10.81
N ILE A 6 2.53 13.91 -10.93
CA ILE A 6 1.64 13.70 -9.78
C ILE A 6 2.01 12.40 -9.05
N ARG A 7 2.25 11.31 -9.77
CA ARG A 7 2.67 10.04 -9.16
C ARG A 7 3.98 10.19 -8.38
N LYS A 8 4.97 10.82 -8.99
CA LYS A 8 6.27 11.03 -8.35
C LYS A 8 6.15 11.82 -7.05
N ALA A 9 5.38 12.90 -7.07
CA ALA A 9 5.16 13.72 -5.90
C ALA A 9 4.33 12.99 -4.83
N THR A 10 3.35 12.19 -5.23
CA THR A 10 2.52 11.41 -4.31
C THR A 10 3.32 10.33 -3.61
N VAL A 11 4.13 9.60 -4.34
CA VAL A 11 5.00 8.54 -3.78
C VAL A 11 6.01 9.13 -2.80
N ALA A 12 6.49 10.34 -3.08
CA ALA A 12 7.43 11.06 -2.20
C ALA A 12 6.75 11.78 -1.03
N ASN A 13 5.42 11.67 -0.88
CA ASN A 13 4.63 12.37 0.16
C ASN A 13 4.69 13.90 0.07
N GLN A 14 4.94 14.43 -1.12
CA GLN A 14 5.00 15.87 -1.35
C GLN A 14 3.63 16.48 -1.66
N LEU A 15 2.68 15.66 -2.11
CA LEU A 15 1.30 16.09 -2.34
C LEU A 15 0.32 14.94 -2.12
N VAL A 16 -0.95 15.28 -1.96
CA VAL A 16 -2.02 14.31 -1.79
C VAL A 16 -3.06 14.57 -2.90
N PRO A 17 -3.24 13.64 -3.85
CA PRO A 17 -4.28 13.78 -4.87
C PRO A 17 -5.66 13.64 -4.22
N VAL A 18 -6.57 14.51 -4.61
CA VAL A 18 -7.96 14.48 -4.12
C VAL A 18 -8.89 14.40 -5.33
N THR A 19 -9.80 13.44 -5.30
CA THR A 19 -10.81 13.26 -6.34
C THR A 19 -12.19 13.25 -5.73
N CYS A 20 -13.21 13.47 -6.55
CA CYS A 20 -14.60 13.43 -6.11
C CYS A 20 -15.44 12.59 -7.07
N GLY A 21 -16.51 12.02 -6.56
CA GLY A 21 -17.41 11.21 -7.34
C GLY A 21 -18.60 10.77 -6.51
N THR A 22 -19.51 10.02 -7.10
CA THR A 22 -20.64 9.43 -6.39
C THR A 22 -20.85 7.99 -6.80
N SER A 23 -20.67 7.08 -5.84
CA SER A 23 -20.80 5.64 -6.07
C SER A 23 -22.25 5.22 -6.33
N TYR A 24 -23.20 5.86 -5.63
CA TYR A 24 -24.61 5.54 -5.80
C TYR A 24 -25.13 5.84 -7.20
N LYS A 25 -24.57 6.83 -7.86
CA LYS A 25 -24.92 7.20 -9.23
C LYS A 25 -23.93 6.66 -10.26
N ASN A 26 -22.96 5.88 -9.82
CA ASN A 26 -21.89 5.31 -10.66
C ASN A 26 -21.19 6.38 -11.50
N LYS A 27 -20.88 7.53 -10.87
CA LYS A 27 -20.16 8.63 -11.53
C LYS A 27 -18.78 8.80 -10.91
N GLY A 28 -17.75 8.79 -11.76
CA GLY A 28 -16.37 8.97 -11.34
C GLY A 28 -15.71 7.75 -10.74
N VAL A 29 -16.37 6.59 -10.71
CA VAL A 29 -15.83 5.35 -10.10
C VAL A 29 -14.63 4.85 -10.89
N GLN A 30 -14.74 4.73 -12.22
CA GLN A 30 -13.63 4.29 -13.07
C GLN A 30 -12.43 5.22 -12.97
N LYS A 31 -12.68 6.53 -12.93
CA LYS A 31 -11.61 7.52 -12.78
C LYS A 31 -10.92 7.43 -11.43
N LEU A 32 -11.65 7.10 -10.37
CA LEU A 32 -11.07 6.85 -9.05
C LEU A 32 -10.17 5.61 -9.07
N LEU A 33 -10.62 4.53 -9.69
CA LEU A 33 -9.82 3.32 -9.84
C LEU A 33 -8.56 3.57 -10.65
N ASP A 34 -8.67 4.35 -11.73
CA ASP A 34 -7.53 4.75 -12.54
C ASP A 34 -6.54 5.59 -11.71
N ALA A 35 -7.03 6.48 -10.86
CA ALA A 35 -6.19 7.30 -10.00
C ALA A 35 -5.42 6.45 -8.98
N ILE A 36 -6.04 5.40 -8.44
CA ILE A 36 -5.36 4.47 -7.54
C ILE A 36 -4.19 3.79 -8.26
N VAL A 37 -4.44 3.30 -9.47
CA VAL A 37 -3.40 2.65 -10.28
C VAL A 37 -2.30 3.64 -10.68
N ASP A 38 -2.68 4.86 -11.04
CA ASP A 38 -1.73 5.86 -11.55
C ASP A 38 -0.89 6.52 -10.47
N TYR A 39 -1.42 6.72 -9.27
CA TYR A 39 -0.80 7.57 -8.25
C TYR A 39 -0.34 6.85 -6.99
N MET A 40 -0.93 5.72 -6.66
CA MET A 40 -0.53 4.98 -5.45
C MET A 40 0.75 4.18 -5.69
N PRO A 41 1.66 4.09 -4.69
CA PRO A 41 2.86 3.30 -4.85
C PRO A 41 2.55 1.81 -4.83
N SER A 42 3.24 1.04 -5.69
CA SER A 42 3.24 -0.42 -5.60
C SER A 42 4.27 -0.88 -4.57
N PRO A 43 4.22 -2.14 -4.12
CA PRO A 43 5.30 -2.66 -3.26
C PRO A 43 6.70 -2.53 -3.85
N LEU A 44 6.81 -2.48 -5.19
CA LEU A 44 8.10 -2.30 -5.87
C LEU A 44 8.64 -0.87 -5.78
N ASP A 45 7.77 0.11 -5.51
CA ASP A 45 8.15 1.52 -5.37
C ASP A 45 8.63 1.87 -3.96
N ILE A 46 8.52 0.93 -3.02
CA ILE A 46 8.83 1.13 -1.60
C ILE A 46 10.09 0.34 -1.25
N PRO A 47 10.98 0.89 -0.39
CA PRO A 47 12.14 0.14 0.08
C PRO A 47 11.74 -1.16 0.80
N ALA A 48 12.65 -2.11 0.85
CA ALA A 48 12.43 -3.36 1.55
C ALA A 48 12.09 -3.12 3.02
N ILE A 49 11.18 -3.94 3.56
CA ILE A 49 10.81 -3.88 4.97
C ILE A 49 11.96 -4.42 5.81
N LYS A 50 12.35 -3.67 6.82
CA LYS A 50 13.39 -4.07 7.76
C LYS A 50 12.75 -4.64 9.02
N GLY A 51 13.30 -5.75 9.49
CA GLY A 51 12.86 -6.39 10.70
C GLY A 51 14.02 -6.97 11.47
N THR A 52 13.79 -7.36 12.71
CA THR A 52 14.81 -7.95 13.57
C THR A 52 14.52 -9.44 13.76
N ASN A 53 15.54 -10.29 13.55
CA ASN A 53 15.42 -11.72 13.81
C ASN A 53 15.42 -11.94 15.33
N PRO A 54 14.34 -12.52 15.91
CA PRO A 54 14.25 -12.69 17.36
C PRO A 54 15.25 -13.72 17.92
N LYS A 55 15.83 -14.55 17.07
CA LYS A 55 16.82 -15.55 17.52
C LYS A 55 18.25 -15.03 17.52
N THR A 56 18.59 -14.16 16.59
CA THR A 56 19.95 -13.66 16.42
C THR A 56 20.10 -12.17 16.70
N ASP A 57 18.98 -11.45 16.90
CA ASP A 57 18.91 -9.99 17.03
C ASP A 57 19.54 -9.24 15.85
N GLU A 58 19.70 -9.92 14.70
CA GLU A 58 20.21 -9.30 13.49
C GLU A 58 19.06 -8.67 12.69
N GLU A 59 19.38 -7.56 12.04
CA GLU A 59 18.44 -6.87 11.17
C GLU A 59 18.30 -7.64 9.85
N GLU A 60 17.07 -7.92 9.43
CA GLU A 60 16.78 -8.61 8.19
C GLU A 60 15.88 -7.74 7.31
N ASP A 61 16.11 -7.80 6.00
CA ASP A 61 15.31 -7.10 5.01
C ASP A 61 14.42 -8.08 4.25
N ARG A 62 13.23 -7.62 3.87
CA ARG A 62 12.33 -8.37 2.99
C ARG A 62 11.96 -7.52 1.79
N HIS A 63 12.38 -7.98 0.62
CA HIS A 63 12.05 -7.34 -0.65
C HIS A 63 10.67 -7.80 -1.14
N PRO A 64 9.93 -6.96 -1.88
CA PRO A 64 8.64 -7.32 -2.45
C PRO A 64 8.83 -8.24 -3.66
N SER A 65 9.08 -9.51 -3.42
CA SER A 65 9.34 -10.53 -4.42
C SER A 65 8.58 -11.80 -4.07
N ASP A 66 8.08 -12.50 -5.08
CA ASP A 66 7.39 -13.78 -4.89
C ASP A 66 8.34 -14.87 -4.36
N ASP A 67 9.62 -14.72 -4.63
CA ASP A 67 10.66 -15.67 -4.18
C ASP A 67 11.14 -15.38 -2.76
N ALA A 68 10.81 -14.24 -2.20
CA ALA A 68 11.19 -13.89 -0.83
C ALA A 68 10.33 -14.63 0.19
N PRO A 69 10.86 -14.93 1.39
CA PRO A 69 10.03 -15.50 2.46
C PRO A 69 8.86 -14.60 2.81
N PHE A 70 7.74 -15.20 3.19
CA PHE A 70 6.55 -14.46 3.58
C PHE A 70 6.86 -13.54 4.76
N SER A 71 6.40 -12.30 4.68
CA SER A 71 6.48 -11.34 5.77
C SER A 71 5.26 -10.43 5.76
N ALA A 72 4.83 -10.03 6.93
CA ALA A 72 3.66 -9.18 7.08
C ALA A 72 3.76 -8.39 8.38
N LEU A 73 3.01 -7.30 8.46
CA LEU A 73 2.90 -6.48 9.65
C LEU A 73 1.50 -6.62 10.24
N ALA A 74 1.41 -7.08 11.48
CA ALA A 74 0.15 -7.06 12.22
C ALA A 74 -0.04 -5.66 12.81
N PHE A 75 -0.87 -4.85 12.18
CA PHE A 75 -1.04 -3.45 12.57
C PHE A 75 -2.32 -3.18 13.37
N LYS A 76 -3.24 -4.12 13.40
CA LYS A 76 -4.52 -3.93 14.09
C LYS A 76 -5.14 -5.29 14.45
N ILE A 77 -5.71 -5.36 15.65
CA ILE A 77 -6.51 -6.53 16.08
C ILE A 77 -7.97 -6.21 15.81
N MET A 78 -8.67 -7.14 15.18
CA MET A 78 -10.10 -7.07 14.92
C MET A 78 -10.79 -8.31 15.46
N THR A 79 -12.04 -8.15 15.88
CA THR A 79 -12.88 -9.28 16.28
C THR A 79 -14.00 -9.45 15.27
N ASP A 80 -14.27 -10.69 14.90
CA ASP A 80 -15.32 -11.06 13.97
C ASP A 80 -16.17 -12.15 14.63
N PRO A 81 -17.52 -12.01 14.67
CA PRO A 81 -18.36 -13.00 15.31
C PRO A 81 -18.29 -14.39 14.67
N TYR A 82 -17.85 -14.48 13.43
CA TYR A 82 -17.75 -15.76 12.71
C TYR A 82 -16.34 -16.35 12.70
N VAL A 83 -15.32 -15.50 12.70
CA VAL A 83 -13.90 -15.93 12.58
C VAL A 83 -13.17 -15.84 13.93
N GLY A 84 -13.67 -15.04 14.87
CA GLY A 84 -13.02 -14.80 16.14
C GLY A 84 -12.10 -13.59 16.11
N ARG A 85 -10.97 -13.66 16.79
CA ARG A 85 -10.01 -12.57 16.85
C ARG A 85 -9.04 -12.65 15.66
N LEU A 86 -8.84 -11.52 15.02
CA LEU A 86 -7.92 -11.37 13.89
C LEU A 86 -6.85 -10.34 14.21
#